data_2abfec0469bee3472dd53cd39711442c
#
_entry.id   2abfec0469bee3472dd53cd39711442c
#
_cell.length_a   1.000
_cell.length_b   1.000
_cell.length_c   1.000
_cell.angle_alpha   90.00
_cell.angle_beta   90.00
_cell.angle_gamma   90.00
#
_symmetry.space_group_name_H-M   'P 1'
#
loop_
_entity.id
_entity.type
_entity.pdbx_description
1 polymer ?
#
loop_
_entity_poly.entity_id
_entity_poly.type
_entity_poly.pdbx_seq_one_letter_code
_entity_poly.pdbx_strand_id
1 'polypeptide(L)' 'MQAGDKVTYVPFVLRYAKDTELRAPSVAAPVVWVHPEGRFAVVERSTGRYRYRECIPCRKMKK' A
#
# COMPACT_ATOMS: atom_id res chain seq x y z
N MET A 1 2.49 6.47 11.97
CA MET A 1 2.45 5.16 11.31
C MET A 1 3.65 4.34 11.74
N GLN A 2 3.45 3.08 12.00
CA GLN A 2 4.51 2.19 12.46
C GLN A 2 4.26 0.78 11.94
N ALA A 3 5.28 -0.05 12.00
CA ALA A 3 5.16 -1.45 11.61
C ALA A 3 4.07 -2.11 12.46
N GLY A 4 3.26 -2.93 11.81
CA GLY A 4 2.11 -3.57 12.45
C GLY A 4 0.79 -2.84 12.20
N ASP A 5 0.83 -1.58 11.81
CA ASP A 5 -0.38 -0.85 11.48
C ASP A 5 -1.01 -1.41 10.21
N LYS A 6 -2.34 -1.34 10.15
CA LYS A 6 -3.06 -1.72 8.95
C LYS A 6 -3.46 -0.44 8.23
N VAL A 7 -3.10 -0.35 6.97
CA VAL A 7 -3.37 0.85 6.18
C VAL A 7 -4.13 0.50 4.91
N THR A 8 -4.77 1.50 4.31
CA THR A 8 -5.43 1.33 3.03
C THR A 8 -4.72 2.20 2.00
N TYR A 9 -4.63 1.69 0.78
CA TYR A 9 -3.96 2.40 -0.30
C TYR A 9 -4.42 1.81 -1.63
N VAL A 10 -4.15 2.52 -2.73
CA VAL A 10 -4.42 2.03 -4.07
C VAL A 10 -3.16 1.32 -4.57
N PRO A 11 -3.22 0.03 -4.90
CA PRO A 11 -2.05 -0.70 -5.38
C PRO A 11 -1.41 -0.08 -6.61
N PHE A 12 -0.11 -0.19 -6.70
CA PHE A 12 0.66 0.38 -7.81
C PHE A 12 0.14 -0.07 -9.18
N VAL A 13 -0.15 -1.34 -9.33
CA VAL A 13 -0.62 -1.88 -10.61
C VAL A 13 -1.94 -1.27 -11.06
N LEU A 14 -2.80 -0.88 -10.12
CA LEU A 14 -4.09 -0.30 -10.45
C LEU A 14 -3.99 1.18 -10.79
N ARG A 15 -2.92 1.84 -10.39
CA ARG A 15 -2.76 3.27 -10.65
C ARG A 15 -2.43 3.59 -12.10
N TYR A 16 -1.97 2.59 -12.86
CA TYR A 16 -1.63 2.79 -14.26
C TYR A 16 -2.74 2.39 -15.23
N ALA A 17 -3.81 1.80 -14.73
CA ALA A 17 -4.95 1.47 -15.57
C ALA A 17 -5.84 2.69 -15.67
N LYS A 18 -5.98 3.26 -16.87
CA LYS A 18 -6.74 4.49 -17.08
C LYS A 18 -8.17 4.40 -16.54
N ASP A 19 -8.80 3.27 -16.74
CA ASP A 19 -10.19 3.09 -16.31
C ASP A 19 -10.32 2.94 -14.81
N THR A 20 -9.25 2.64 -14.11
CA THR A 20 -9.28 2.45 -12.66
C THR A 20 -8.80 3.67 -11.90
N GLU A 21 -8.22 4.67 -12.56
CA GLU A 21 -7.76 5.89 -11.90
C GLU A 21 -8.86 6.58 -11.10
N LEU A 22 -10.06 6.61 -11.65
CA LEU A 22 -11.20 7.26 -11.02
C LEU A 22 -11.92 6.37 -10.02
N ARG A 23 -11.78 5.06 -10.13
CA ARG A 23 -12.53 4.10 -9.34
C ARG A 23 -11.68 2.97 -8.81
N ALA A 24 -10.37 3.15 -8.75
CA ALA A 24 -9.48 2.11 -8.26
C ALA A 24 -9.85 1.75 -6.81
N PRO A 25 -10.09 0.47 -6.53
CA PRO A 25 -10.42 0.07 -5.17
C PRO A 25 -9.20 0.20 -4.28
N SER A 26 -9.43 0.68 -3.07
CA SER A 26 -8.40 0.67 -2.04
C SER A 26 -8.29 -0.73 -1.47
N VAL A 27 -7.10 -1.12 -1.08
CA VAL A 27 -6.87 -2.39 -0.42
C VAL A 27 -6.26 -2.13 0.94
N ALA A 28 -6.46 -3.06 1.86
CA ALA A 28 -5.88 -2.97 3.19
C ALA A 28 -4.71 -3.93 3.29
N ALA A 29 -3.65 -3.49 3.95
CA ALA A 29 -2.48 -4.34 4.14
C ALA A 29 -1.71 -3.90 5.38
N PRO A 30 -1.01 -4.83 6.04
CA PRO A 30 -0.19 -4.48 7.18
C PRO A 30 1.12 -3.82 6.75
N VAL A 31 1.55 -2.86 7.54
CA VAL A 31 2.84 -2.20 7.33
C VAL A 31 3.91 -3.08 7.96
N VAL A 32 4.97 -3.36 7.20
CA VAL A 32 6.09 -4.16 7.72
C VAL A 32 7.31 -3.31 8.02
N TRP A 33 7.41 -2.11 7.45
CA TRP A 33 8.51 -1.20 7.70
C TRP A 33 8.11 0.23 7.36
N VAL A 34 8.62 1.18 8.11
CA VAL A 34 8.36 2.59 7.88
C VAL A 34 9.69 3.33 7.78
N HIS A 35 9.81 4.17 6.76
CA HIS A 35 11.01 5.00 6.60
C HIS A 35 11.19 5.88 7.85
N PRO A 36 12.41 6.02 8.35
CA PRO A 36 12.67 6.82 9.57
C PRO A 36 12.14 8.25 9.51
N GLU A 37 12.10 8.85 8.33
CA GLU A 37 11.58 10.19 8.17
C GLU A 37 10.11 10.23 7.78
N GLY A 38 9.45 9.08 7.74
CA GLY A 38 8.03 9.02 7.41
C GLY A 38 7.69 9.31 5.97
N ARG A 39 8.64 9.15 5.06
CA ARG A 39 8.41 9.44 3.64
C ARG A 39 7.59 8.35 2.96
N PHE A 40 7.83 7.11 3.29
CA PHE A 40 7.12 5.98 2.72
C PHE A 40 7.11 4.83 3.71
N ALA A 41 6.29 3.84 3.42
CA ALA A 41 6.26 2.63 4.22
C ALA A 41 6.17 1.44 3.28
N VAL A 42 6.63 0.30 3.75
CA VAL A 42 6.55 -0.96 3.01
C VAL A 42 5.40 -1.76 3.60
N VAL A 43 4.50 -2.18 2.73
CA VAL A 43 3.35 -3.01 3.12
C VAL A 43 3.50 -4.38 2.49
N GLU A 44 2.89 -5.38 3.10
CA GLU A 44 2.94 -6.74 2.59
C GLU A 44 1.53 -7.20 2.25
N ARG A 45 1.36 -7.73 1.05
CA ARG A 45 0.10 -8.28 0.60
C ARG A 45 0.29 -9.72 0.19
N SER A 46 -0.74 -10.52 0.38
CA SER A 46 -0.74 -11.86 -0.18
C SER A 46 -2.00 -12.02 -1.02
N THR A 47 -1.82 -12.58 -2.21
CA THR A 47 -2.91 -12.86 -3.13
C THR A 47 -2.78 -14.30 -3.56
N GLY A 48 -3.70 -15.16 -3.09
CA GLY A 48 -3.63 -16.58 -3.42
C GLY A 48 -2.29 -17.19 -3.04
N ARG A 49 -1.50 -17.52 -4.05
CA ARG A 49 -0.21 -18.19 -3.85
C ARG A 49 0.96 -17.25 -3.62
N TYR A 50 0.76 -15.94 -3.84
CA TYR A 50 1.86 -15.00 -3.84
C TYR A 50 1.81 -14.08 -2.65
N ARG A 51 3.00 -13.78 -2.14
CA ARG A 51 3.19 -12.79 -1.10
C ARG A 51 4.19 -11.79 -1.63
N TYR A 52 3.86 -10.52 -1.57
CA TYR A 52 4.75 -9.49 -2.10
C TYR A 52 4.67 -8.24 -1.24
N ARG A 53 5.68 -7.40 -1.39
CA ARG A 53 5.77 -6.14 -0.66
C ARG A 53 5.74 -4.98 -1.63
N GLU A 54 5.09 -3.89 -1.21
CA GLU A 54 5.04 -2.67 -1.99
C GLU A 54 5.52 -1.52 -1.13
N CYS A 55 6.25 -0.59 -1.78
CA CYS A 55 6.70 0.64 -1.16
C CYS A 55 5.72 1.73 -1.54
N ILE A 56 5.01 2.28 -0.57
CA ILE A 56 3.94 3.25 -0.80
C ILE A 56 4.26 4.55 -0.08
N PRO A 57 4.20 5.71 -0.75
CA PRO A 57 4.37 6.99 -0.07
C PRO A 57 3.35 7.14 1.05
N CYS A 58 3.79 7.57 2.22
CA CYS A 58 2.90 7.69 3.37
C CYS A 58 1.71 8.61 3.10
N ARG A 59 1.90 9.64 2.28
CA ARG A 59 0.82 10.56 1.92
C ARG A 59 -0.32 9.89 1.16
N LYS A 60 -0.07 8.72 0.57
CA LYS A 60 -1.07 7.99 -0.21
C LYS A 60 -1.70 6.85 0.54
N MET A 61 -1.38 6.72 1.81
CA MET A 61 -1.94 5.68 2.65
C MET A 61 -2.87 6.29 3.68
N LYS A 62 -3.91 5.55 4.04
CA LYS A 62 -4.81 5.93 5.12
C LYS A 62 -4.79 4.83 6.16
N LYS A 63 -4.63 5.26 7.37
CA LYS A 63 -4.59 4.33 8.48
C LYS A 63 -5.99 3.94 8.96
#